data_d40b1041957c374b78dbb8101271b136
#
_entry.id   d40b1041957c374b78dbb8101271b136
#
_cell.length_a   1.000
_cell.length_b   1.000
_cell.length_c   1.000
_cell.angle_alpha   90.00
_cell.angle_beta   90.00
_cell.angle_gamma   90.00
#
_symmetry.space_group_name_H-M   'P 1'
#
loop_
_entity.id
_entity.type
_entity.pdbx_description
1 polymer ?
#
loop_
_entity_poly.entity_id
_entity_poly.type
_entity_poly.pdbx_seq_one_letter_code
_entity_poly.pdbx_strand_id
1 'polypeptide(L)'
;MFKKSSLVIFLLLVTLCNHVFAQQKAKVHYLQISTNPSTVDLYVGKTLPDFASKPDYVSPAFIPVPDGKDTVTVSFFHPDYADTTINIALSKNDTSFLIVALRQSYDDEELVHKQDLIKHRNRRILGGYLKWASIAPFTISGISAIVSLYNIGKAKDHKKAMKNTRFSTEKYDAHMRDFTDHRESAKTAKTVSKVFLGTGLAILTAGFVLSF
;
A
#
# COMPACT_ATOMS: atom_id res chain seq x y z
N MET A 1 -10.72 -31.59 -26.96
CA MET A 1 -9.48 -32.05 -26.31
C MET A 1 -8.91 -31.07 -25.27
N PHE A 2 -9.46 -29.87 -25.07
CA PHE A 2 -8.96 -28.81 -24.19
C PHE A 2 -9.39 -28.88 -22.69
N LYS A 3 -10.38 -29.71 -22.34
CA LYS A 3 -10.89 -29.78 -20.94
C LYS A 3 -9.95 -30.50 -19.95
N LYS A 4 -9.09 -31.42 -20.40
CA LYS A 4 -8.20 -32.19 -19.49
C LYS A 4 -6.95 -31.39 -19.08
N SER A 5 -6.40 -30.53 -19.94
CA SER A 5 -5.25 -29.68 -19.61
C SER A 5 -5.56 -28.61 -18.56
N SER A 6 -6.75 -28.03 -18.58
CA SER A 6 -7.17 -27.00 -17.60
C SER A 6 -7.28 -27.57 -16.18
N LEU A 7 -7.74 -28.82 -16.05
CA LEU A 7 -7.86 -29.51 -14.75
C LEU A 7 -6.48 -29.82 -14.14
N VAL A 8 -5.51 -30.20 -14.97
CA VAL A 8 -4.13 -30.49 -14.55
C VAL A 8 -3.42 -29.22 -14.06
N ILE A 9 -3.59 -28.10 -14.78
CA ILE A 9 -3.02 -26.82 -14.39
C ILE A 9 -3.64 -26.32 -13.07
N PHE A 10 -4.95 -26.48 -12.89
CA PHE A 10 -5.64 -26.12 -11.65
C PHE A 10 -5.17 -26.97 -10.47
N LEU A 11 -4.99 -28.28 -10.66
CA LEU A 11 -4.47 -29.18 -9.62
C LEU A 11 -3.02 -28.83 -9.24
N LEU A 12 -2.19 -28.46 -10.23
CA LEU A 12 -0.80 -28.02 -10.00
C LEU A 12 -0.73 -26.70 -9.23
N LEU A 13 -1.63 -25.76 -9.52
CA LEU A 13 -1.75 -24.49 -8.78
C LEU A 13 -2.20 -24.72 -7.34
N VAL A 14 -3.15 -25.62 -7.10
CA VAL A 14 -3.63 -25.94 -5.73
C VAL A 14 -2.53 -26.65 -4.92
N THR A 15 -1.73 -27.53 -5.52
CA THR A 15 -0.61 -28.19 -4.83
C THR A 15 0.53 -27.21 -4.52
N LEU A 16 0.84 -26.27 -5.43
CA LEU A 16 1.81 -25.20 -5.16
C LEU A 16 1.36 -24.27 -4.01
N CYS A 17 0.08 -23.91 -3.94
CA CYS A 17 -0.46 -23.13 -2.83
C CYS A 17 -0.33 -23.87 -1.48
N ASN A 18 -0.56 -25.17 -1.43
CA ASN A 18 -0.43 -25.96 -0.18
C ASN A 18 1.03 -26.06 0.32
N HIS A 19 2.02 -26.08 -0.57
CA HIS A 19 3.43 -26.07 -0.18
C HIS A 19 3.90 -24.73 0.44
N VAL A 20 3.27 -23.61 0.08
CA VAL A 20 3.60 -22.30 0.64
C VAL A 20 3.11 -22.17 2.09
N PHE A 21 2.04 -22.88 2.49
CA PHE A 21 1.48 -22.83 3.85
C PHE A 21 2.12 -23.81 4.84
N ALA A 22 2.96 -24.74 4.38
CA ALA A 22 3.67 -25.70 5.23
C ALA A 22 5.03 -25.19 5.72
N GLN A 23 5.22 -23.86 5.83
CA GLN A 23 6.38 -23.32 6.54
C GLN A 23 6.25 -23.68 8.03
N GLN A 24 7.13 -24.56 8.48
CA GLN A 24 7.35 -24.89 9.88
C GLN A 24 7.38 -23.58 10.69
N LYS A 25 6.42 -23.39 11.61
CA LYS A 25 6.44 -22.25 12.54
C LYS A 25 7.75 -22.34 13.32
N ALA A 26 8.73 -21.55 12.92
CA ALA A 26 9.91 -21.35 13.74
C ALA A 26 9.44 -20.89 15.12
N LYS A 27 10.01 -21.45 16.17
CA LYS A 27 9.71 -21.04 17.55
C LYS A 27 10.10 -19.57 17.65
N VAL A 28 9.14 -18.71 17.92
CA VAL A 28 9.35 -17.25 17.97
C VAL A 28 9.37 -16.86 19.45
N HIS A 29 10.47 -16.28 19.86
CA HIS A 29 10.57 -15.64 21.17
C HIS A 29 9.95 -14.23 21.08
N TYR A 30 9.20 -13.80 22.09
CA TYR A 30 8.59 -12.48 22.13
C TYR A 30 9.29 -11.61 23.18
N LEU A 31 9.66 -10.39 22.78
CA LEU A 31 10.13 -9.34 23.68
C LEU A 31 9.01 -8.31 23.85
N GLN A 32 8.41 -8.28 25.03
CA GLN A 32 7.44 -7.26 25.39
C GLN A 32 8.16 -6.05 25.98
N ILE A 33 8.00 -4.90 25.35
CA ILE A 33 8.57 -3.63 25.80
C ILE A 33 7.46 -2.69 26.21
N SER A 34 7.58 -2.13 27.40
CA SER A 34 6.76 -1.02 27.88
C SER A 34 7.69 0.14 28.27
N THR A 35 7.29 1.38 28.00
CA THR A 35 8.10 2.56 28.29
C THR A 35 7.33 3.58 29.11
N ASN A 36 8.07 4.38 29.85
CA ASN A 36 7.59 5.61 30.45
C ASN A 36 8.46 6.77 29.94
N PRO A 37 7.89 7.70 29.10
CA PRO A 37 6.49 7.81 28.69
C PRO A 37 6.03 6.64 27.78
N SER A 38 4.72 6.53 27.58
CA SER A 38 4.16 5.65 26.54
C SER A 38 4.37 6.26 25.16
N THR A 39 4.11 5.48 24.08
CA THR A 39 4.19 5.95 22.69
C THR A 39 5.60 6.32 22.21
N VAL A 40 6.61 5.62 22.72
CA VAL A 40 8.00 5.76 22.29
C VAL A 40 8.23 4.93 21.03
N ASP A 41 8.91 5.50 20.04
CA ASP A 41 9.32 4.82 18.82
C ASP A 41 10.47 3.85 19.12
N LEU A 42 10.35 2.62 18.60
CA LEU A 42 11.30 1.54 18.81
C LEU A 42 11.94 1.14 17.49
N TYR A 43 13.28 1.09 17.46
CA TYR A 43 14.09 0.65 16.33
C TYR A 43 14.88 -0.59 16.74
N VAL A 44 14.62 -1.72 16.11
CA VAL A 44 15.13 -3.02 16.49
C VAL A 44 16.35 -3.42 15.66
N GLY A 45 17.40 -3.90 16.33
CA GLY A 45 18.63 -4.39 15.66
C GLY A 45 19.55 -3.31 15.11
N LYS A 46 19.32 -2.04 15.45
CA LYS A 46 20.13 -0.90 14.98
C LYS A 46 20.73 -0.16 16.18
N THR A 47 22.04 0.03 16.16
CA THR A 47 22.77 0.79 17.20
C THR A 47 22.64 2.30 16.98
N LEU A 48 22.58 2.74 15.73
CA LEU A 48 22.41 4.13 15.31
C LEU A 48 21.31 4.16 14.25
N PRO A 49 20.03 4.15 14.67
CA PRO A 49 18.92 4.19 13.72
C PRO A 49 18.81 5.57 13.09
N ASP A 50 18.33 5.61 11.84
CA ASP A 50 17.85 6.82 11.22
C ASP A 50 16.44 7.14 11.77
N PHE A 51 16.34 8.07 12.71
CA PHE A 51 15.09 8.48 13.33
C PHE A 51 14.15 9.25 12.37
N ALA A 52 14.64 9.67 11.20
CA ALA A 52 13.82 10.18 10.12
C ALA A 52 13.09 9.05 9.36
N SER A 53 13.46 7.80 9.59
CA SER A 53 12.77 6.63 9.06
C SER A 53 11.55 6.25 9.92
N LYS A 54 10.63 5.47 9.35
CA LYS A 54 9.50 4.91 10.11
C LYS A 54 10.04 3.96 11.20
N PRO A 55 9.54 4.08 12.46
CA PRO A 55 9.89 3.14 13.51
C PRO A 55 9.42 1.72 13.19
N ASP A 56 10.17 0.72 13.67
CA ASP A 56 9.78 -0.67 13.52
C ASP A 56 8.55 -0.99 14.39
N TYR A 57 8.49 -0.41 15.60
CA TYR A 57 7.37 -0.56 16.55
C TYR A 57 7.16 0.75 17.34
N VAL A 58 6.02 0.84 18.04
CA VAL A 58 5.72 1.91 19.01
C VAL A 58 5.34 1.25 20.32
N SER A 59 5.92 1.73 21.43
CA SER A 59 5.65 1.20 22.78
C SER A 59 4.24 1.55 23.28
N PRO A 60 3.53 0.61 23.97
CA PRO A 60 3.95 -0.74 24.30
C PRO A 60 3.87 -1.68 23.11
N ALA A 61 4.85 -2.58 22.96
CA ALA A 61 4.95 -3.47 21.81
C ALA A 61 5.39 -4.88 22.16
N PHE A 62 4.91 -5.86 21.38
CA PHE A 62 5.40 -7.24 21.34
C PHE A 62 6.25 -7.41 20.10
N ILE A 63 7.55 -7.62 20.30
CA ILE A 63 8.54 -7.72 19.23
C ILE A 63 8.87 -9.20 19.04
N PRO A 64 8.58 -9.79 17.87
CA PRO A 64 8.98 -11.16 17.58
C PRO A 64 10.49 -11.20 17.32
N VAL A 65 11.20 -12.02 18.06
CA VAL A 65 12.64 -12.24 17.90
C VAL A 65 12.86 -13.65 17.36
N PRO A 66 13.61 -13.81 16.26
CA PRO A 66 13.94 -15.11 15.72
C PRO A 66 14.72 -15.96 16.72
N ASP A 67 14.46 -17.27 16.72
CA ASP A 67 15.19 -18.25 17.53
C ASP A 67 16.71 -18.16 17.28
N GLY A 68 17.48 -18.41 18.34
CA GLY A 68 18.96 -18.42 18.27
C GLY A 68 19.62 -17.08 18.53
N LYS A 69 18.86 -16.03 18.89
CA LYS A 69 19.43 -14.77 19.37
C LYS A 69 19.32 -14.69 20.89
N ASP A 70 20.46 -14.54 21.55
CA ASP A 70 20.54 -14.35 23.00
C ASP A 70 20.37 -12.89 23.40
N THR A 71 20.59 -11.96 22.47
CA THR A 71 20.51 -10.51 22.72
C THR A 71 19.84 -9.78 21.57
N VAL A 72 19.12 -8.71 21.86
CA VAL A 72 18.52 -7.78 20.89
C VAL A 72 18.84 -6.35 21.27
N THR A 73 19.35 -5.58 20.32
CA THR A 73 19.57 -4.14 20.48
C THR A 73 18.26 -3.43 20.13
N VAL A 74 17.81 -2.54 21.00
CA VAL A 74 16.64 -1.68 20.76
C VAL A 74 17.02 -0.24 21.06
N SER A 75 16.78 0.65 20.10
CA SER A 75 16.92 2.09 20.26
C SER A 75 15.53 2.72 20.44
N PHE A 76 15.45 3.60 21.40
CA PHE A 76 14.24 4.30 21.84
C PHE A 76 14.34 5.75 21.42
N PHE A 77 13.32 6.26 20.76
CA PHE A 77 13.23 7.63 20.33
C PHE A 77 11.91 8.26 20.74
N HIS A 78 12.00 9.42 21.38
CA HIS A 78 10.85 10.27 21.70
C HIS A 78 11.29 11.74 21.63
N PRO A 79 10.46 12.66 21.09
CA PRO A 79 10.87 14.05 20.87
C PRO A 79 11.35 14.77 22.12
N ASP A 80 10.74 14.49 23.28
CA ASP A 80 10.99 15.22 24.52
C ASP A 80 11.96 14.50 25.46
N TYR A 81 12.51 13.34 25.04
CA TYR A 81 13.38 12.52 25.88
C TYR A 81 14.71 12.23 25.20
N ALA A 82 15.74 11.97 25.99
CA ALA A 82 17.06 11.61 25.50
C ALA A 82 17.02 10.26 24.79
N ASP A 83 17.70 10.17 23.64
CA ASP A 83 17.82 8.94 22.88
C ASP A 83 18.54 7.88 23.71
N THR A 84 18.00 6.70 23.71
CA THR A 84 18.51 5.61 24.53
C THR A 84 18.62 4.35 23.68
N THR A 85 19.77 3.69 23.74
CA THR A 85 19.98 2.38 23.06
C THR A 85 20.36 1.35 24.11
N ILE A 86 19.65 0.23 24.13
CA ILE A 86 19.85 -0.84 25.11
C ILE A 86 20.05 -2.17 24.39
N ASN A 87 21.06 -2.92 24.83
CA ASN A 87 21.23 -4.32 24.46
C ASN A 87 20.52 -5.18 25.51
N ILE A 88 19.47 -5.86 25.08
CA ILE A 88 18.57 -6.64 25.93
C ILE A 88 18.96 -8.10 25.83
N ALA A 89 19.33 -8.71 26.94
CA ALA A 89 19.49 -10.16 27.01
C ALA A 89 18.10 -10.81 27.09
N LEU A 90 17.88 -11.80 26.24
CA LEU A 90 16.61 -12.52 26.19
C LEU A 90 16.59 -13.63 27.26
N SER A 91 15.44 -13.80 27.88
CA SER A 91 15.22 -14.94 28.75
C SER A 91 15.19 -16.24 27.93
N LYS A 92 15.50 -17.37 28.55
CA LYS A 92 15.31 -18.69 27.95
C LYS A 92 13.83 -19.10 27.79
N ASN A 93 12.94 -18.33 28.39
CA ASN A 93 11.48 -18.49 28.28
C ASN A 93 10.97 -17.94 26.95
N ASP A 94 9.77 -18.32 26.55
CA ASP A 94 9.17 -17.91 25.29
C ASP A 94 8.86 -16.39 25.21
N THR A 95 8.86 -15.69 26.35
CA THR A 95 8.64 -14.25 26.42
C THR A 95 9.59 -13.58 27.42
N SER A 96 10.20 -12.48 26.98
CA SER A 96 10.97 -11.58 27.84
C SER A 96 10.20 -10.27 28.03
N PHE A 97 10.29 -9.68 29.23
CA PHE A 97 9.62 -8.42 29.57
C PHE A 97 10.66 -7.36 29.88
N LEU A 98 10.46 -6.16 29.37
CA LEU A 98 11.31 -5.01 29.64
C LEU A 98 10.45 -3.76 29.89
N ILE A 99 10.75 -3.05 30.96
CA ILE A 99 10.18 -1.73 31.24
C ILE A 99 11.32 -0.73 31.23
N VAL A 100 11.20 0.31 30.40
CA VAL A 100 12.22 1.36 30.25
C VAL A 100 11.63 2.70 30.64
N ALA A 101 12.23 3.38 31.59
CA ALA A 101 11.95 4.79 31.87
C ALA A 101 12.98 5.64 31.12
N LEU A 102 12.52 6.46 30.20
CA LEU A 102 13.39 7.38 29.46
C LEU A 102 13.70 8.60 30.31
N ARG A 103 14.92 9.13 30.12
CA ARG A 103 15.33 10.36 30.78
C ARG A 103 14.88 11.55 29.92
N GLN A 104 14.26 12.55 30.54
CA GLN A 104 13.87 13.76 29.85
C GLN A 104 15.11 14.50 29.29
N SER A 105 15.03 14.98 28.07
CA SER A 105 16.06 15.87 27.50
C SER A 105 15.78 17.30 27.97
N TYR A 106 16.86 18.02 28.32
CA TYR A 106 16.81 19.42 28.73
C TYR A 106 17.57 20.33 27.75
N ASP A 107 18.02 19.79 26.63
CA ASP A 107 18.70 20.53 25.56
C ASP A 107 17.66 21.05 24.55
N ASP A 108 17.43 22.35 24.54
CA ASP A 108 16.44 22.98 23.68
C ASP A 108 16.78 22.81 22.18
N GLU A 109 18.05 22.80 21.79
CA GLU A 109 18.47 22.59 20.41
C GLU A 109 18.16 21.16 19.96
N GLU A 110 18.44 20.17 20.82
CA GLU A 110 18.11 18.77 20.56
C GLU A 110 16.60 18.57 20.40
N LEU A 111 15.80 19.20 21.26
CA LEU A 111 14.34 19.11 21.23
C LEU A 111 13.77 19.66 19.92
N VAL A 112 14.21 20.85 19.48
CA VAL A 112 13.79 21.46 18.22
C VAL A 112 14.17 20.57 17.04
N HIS A 113 15.40 20.05 17.01
CA HIS A 113 15.87 19.15 15.96
C HIS A 113 15.02 17.88 15.89
N LYS A 114 14.68 17.26 17.02
CA LYS A 114 13.85 16.06 17.09
C LYS A 114 12.41 16.31 16.59
N GLN A 115 11.83 17.45 16.95
CA GLN A 115 10.50 17.83 16.45
C GLN A 115 10.50 18.01 14.93
N ASP A 116 11.54 18.61 14.38
CA ASP A 116 11.67 18.77 12.92
C ASP A 116 11.86 17.40 12.22
N LEU A 117 12.65 16.49 12.79
CA LEU A 117 12.77 15.14 12.28
C LEU A 117 11.43 14.42 12.18
N ILE A 118 10.60 14.49 13.23
CA ILE A 118 9.25 13.89 13.22
C ILE A 118 8.37 14.53 12.15
N LYS A 119 8.41 15.85 12.02
CA LYS A 119 7.63 16.58 11.01
C LYS A 119 8.00 16.15 9.59
N HIS A 120 9.30 16.07 9.30
CA HIS A 120 9.79 15.56 8.01
C HIS A 120 9.42 14.09 7.78
N ARG A 121 9.58 13.24 8.78
CA ARG A 121 9.18 11.84 8.73
C ARG A 121 7.70 11.67 8.40
N ASN A 122 6.83 12.40 9.11
CA ASN A 122 5.39 12.31 8.89
C ASN A 122 4.98 12.77 7.50
N ARG A 123 5.63 13.81 6.95
CA ARG A 123 5.44 14.24 5.56
C ARG A 123 5.84 13.15 4.57
N ARG A 124 7.01 12.52 4.74
CA ARG A 124 7.48 11.42 3.90
C ARG A 124 6.54 10.21 3.93
N ILE A 125 6.05 9.84 5.11
CA ILE A 125 5.08 8.75 5.26
C ILE A 125 3.78 9.10 4.52
N LEU A 126 3.24 10.30 4.72
CA LEU A 126 2.05 10.76 4.01
C LEU A 126 2.26 10.77 2.49
N GLY A 127 3.40 11.27 2.03
CA GLY A 127 3.78 11.23 0.61
C GLY A 127 3.80 9.81 0.05
N GLY A 128 4.30 8.84 0.82
CA GLY A 128 4.26 7.42 0.48
C GLY A 128 2.84 6.90 0.32
N TYR A 129 1.95 7.18 1.26
CA TYR A 129 0.53 6.79 1.17
C TYR A 129 -0.17 7.41 -0.04
N LEU A 130 0.08 8.69 -0.34
CA LEU A 130 -0.51 9.35 -1.50
C LEU A 130 -0.04 8.73 -2.82
N LYS A 131 1.24 8.35 -2.94
CA LYS A 131 1.72 7.62 -4.13
C LYS A 131 0.95 6.32 -4.34
N TRP A 132 0.73 5.53 -3.30
CA TRP A 132 -0.08 4.31 -3.38
C TRP A 132 -1.55 4.60 -3.67
N ALA A 133 -2.13 5.63 -3.05
CA ALA A 133 -3.53 6.02 -3.28
C ALA A 133 -3.78 6.47 -4.73
N SER A 134 -2.76 6.97 -5.44
CA SER A 134 -2.89 7.35 -6.85
C SER A 134 -3.19 6.17 -7.80
N ILE A 135 -2.89 4.94 -7.40
CA ILE A 135 -3.14 3.75 -8.22
C ILE A 135 -4.64 3.58 -8.51
N ALA A 136 -5.52 3.83 -7.52
CA ALA A 136 -6.95 3.67 -7.70
C ALA A 136 -7.53 4.55 -8.82
N PRO A 137 -7.30 5.87 -8.87
CA PRO A 137 -7.78 6.68 -9.98
C PRO A 137 -7.14 6.31 -11.32
N PHE A 138 -5.87 5.88 -11.37
CA PHE A 138 -5.27 5.42 -12.61
C PHE A 138 -5.92 4.14 -13.14
N THR A 139 -6.26 3.18 -12.28
CA THR A 139 -6.97 1.96 -12.69
C THR A 139 -8.36 2.27 -13.21
N ILE A 140 -9.12 3.14 -12.55
CA ILE A 140 -10.45 3.59 -13.02
C ILE A 140 -10.32 4.29 -14.38
N SER A 141 -9.33 5.16 -14.54
CA SER A 141 -9.06 5.83 -15.81
C SER A 141 -8.77 4.83 -16.93
N GLY A 142 -7.91 3.84 -16.68
CA GLY A 142 -7.55 2.80 -17.66
C GLY A 142 -8.76 1.97 -18.08
N ILE A 143 -9.54 1.48 -17.13
CA ILE A 143 -10.77 0.71 -17.40
C ILE A 143 -11.75 1.56 -18.22
N SER A 144 -11.98 2.82 -17.82
CA SER A 144 -12.90 3.72 -18.53
C SER A 144 -12.41 4.02 -19.95
N ALA A 145 -11.10 4.11 -20.19
CA ALA A 145 -10.54 4.27 -21.52
C ALA A 145 -10.84 3.04 -22.41
N ILE A 146 -10.65 1.83 -21.88
CA ILE A 146 -10.95 0.58 -22.59
C ILE A 146 -12.45 0.51 -22.92
N VAL A 147 -13.34 0.81 -21.98
CA VAL A 147 -14.80 0.85 -22.19
C VAL A 147 -15.16 1.88 -23.27
N SER A 148 -14.52 3.05 -23.27
CA SER A 148 -14.72 4.06 -24.31
C SER A 148 -14.34 3.55 -25.69
N LEU A 149 -13.18 2.91 -25.83
CA LEU A 149 -12.69 2.35 -27.09
C LEU A 149 -13.60 1.24 -27.61
N TYR A 150 -14.06 0.35 -26.72
CA TYR A 150 -15.00 -0.71 -27.06
C TYR A 150 -16.30 -0.13 -27.64
N ASN A 151 -16.90 0.86 -26.94
CA ASN A 151 -18.14 1.48 -27.39
C ASN A 151 -17.97 2.28 -28.69
N ILE A 152 -16.81 2.90 -28.91
CA ILE A 152 -16.49 3.53 -30.22
C ILE A 152 -16.47 2.48 -31.34
N GLY A 153 -15.88 1.31 -31.09
CA GLY A 153 -15.89 0.19 -32.04
C GLY A 153 -17.32 -0.23 -32.39
N LYS A 154 -18.15 -0.51 -31.38
CA LYS A 154 -19.56 -0.88 -31.56
C LYS A 154 -20.36 0.18 -32.30
N ALA A 155 -20.21 1.45 -31.94
CA ALA A 155 -20.88 2.55 -32.65
C ALA A 155 -20.48 2.58 -34.16
N LYS A 156 -19.21 2.34 -34.47
CA LYS A 156 -18.78 2.24 -35.90
C LYS A 156 -19.43 1.08 -36.63
N ASP A 157 -19.58 -0.08 -35.97
CA ASP A 157 -20.21 -1.26 -36.57
C ASP A 157 -21.69 -0.98 -36.85
N HIS A 158 -22.43 -0.40 -35.91
CA HIS A 158 -23.85 -0.02 -36.12
C HIS A 158 -23.99 1.05 -37.20
N LYS A 159 -23.07 2.03 -37.26
CA LYS A 159 -23.04 3.02 -38.37
C LYS A 159 -22.84 2.38 -39.75
N LYS A 160 -22.01 1.32 -39.81
CA LYS A 160 -21.80 0.54 -41.07
C LYS A 160 -23.04 -0.26 -41.41
N ALA A 161 -23.69 -0.90 -40.41
CA ALA A 161 -24.91 -1.67 -40.60
C ALA A 161 -26.08 -0.80 -41.10
N MET A 162 -26.23 0.43 -40.58
CA MET A 162 -27.24 1.37 -41.10
C MET A 162 -27.11 1.67 -42.59
N LYS A 163 -25.89 1.74 -43.12
CA LYS A 163 -25.67 1.93 -44.56
C LYS A 163 -26.20 0.78 -45.39
N ASN A 164 -26.14 -0.44 -44.87
CA ASN A 164 -26.54 -1.65 -45.56
C ASN A 164 -28.03 -1.95 -45.40
N THR A 165 -28.73 -1.33 -44.43
CA THR A 165 -30.14 -1.59 -44.11
C THR A 165 -31.08 -0.44 -44.50
N ARG A 166 -30.67 0.42 -45.46
CA ARG A 166 -31.46 1.61 -45.87
C ARG A 166 -32.88 1.34 -46.36
N PHE A 167 -33.14 0.11 -46.79
CA PHE A 167 -34.48 -0.28 -47.30
C PHE A 167 -35.41 -0.86 -46.26
N SER A 168 -34.97 -0.98 -44.99
CA SER A 168 -35.79 -1.47 -43.87
C SER A 168 -35.78 -0.45 -42.75
N THR A 169 -36.86 0.31 -42.59
CA THR A 169 -36.99 1.39 -41.59
C THR A 169 -36.80 0.85 -40.18
N GLU A 170 -37.42 -0.27 -39.83
CA GLU A 170 -37.31 -0.86 -38.52
C GLU A 170 -35.90 -1.26 -38.11
N LYS A 171 -35.18 -1.93 -39.03
CA LYS A 171 -33.79 -2.31 -38.78
C LYS A 171 -32.83 -1.10 -38.74
N TYR A 172 -33.11 -0.08 -39.56
CA TYR A 172 -32.38 1.15 -39.56
C TYR A 172 -32.53 1.88 -38.20
N ASP A 173 -33.74 2.00 -37.69
CA ASP A 173 -34.05 2.66 -36.44
C ASP A 173 -33.46 1.91 -35.24
N ALA A 174 -33.46 0.57 -35.28
CA ALA A 174 -32.77 -0.23 -34.26
C ALA A 174 -31.25 0.08 -34.22
N HIS A 175 -30.59 0.03 -35.37
CA HIS A 175 -29.16 0.35 -35.48
C HIS A 175 -28.85 1.80 -35.11
N MET A 176 -29.75 2.74 -35.36
CA MET A 176 -29.60 4.15 -34.99
C MET A 176 -29.64 4.34 -33.48
N ARG A 177 -30.57 3.66 -32.79
CA ARG A 177 -30.62 3.65 -31.32
C ARG A 177 -29.32 3.09 -30.72
N ASP A 178 -28.93 1.90 -31.11
CA ASP A 178 -27.68 1.27 -30.65
C ASP A 178 -26.45 2.14 -30.92
N PHE A 179 -26.38 2.76 -32.09
CA PHE A 179 -25.32 3.71 -32.42
C PHE A 179 -25.27 4.90 -31.44
N THR A 180 -26.43 5.46 -31.13
CA THR A 180 -26.54 6.61 -30.21
C THR A 180 -26.14 6.21 -28.82
N ASP A 181 -26.63 5.09 -28.32
CA ASP A 181 -26.35 4.58 -26.97
C ASP A 181 -24.85 4.28 -26.80
N HIS A 182 -24.25 3.59 -27.76
CA HIS A 182 -22.81 3.33 -27.71
C HIS A 182 -21.97 4.62 -27.82
N ARG A 183 -22.42 5.60 -28.62
CA ARG A 183 -21.73 6.89 -28.73
C ARG A 183 -21.78 7.69 -27.44
N GLU A 184 -22.92 7.71 -26.76
CA GLU A 184 -23.08 8.38 -25.47
C GLU A 184 -22.28 7.69 -24.37
N SER A 185 -22.36 6.38 -24.29
CA SER A 185 -21.55 5.57 -23.38
C SER A 185 -20.04 5.81 -23.60
N ALA A 186 -19.60 5.88 -24.85
CA ALA A 186 -18.22 6.17 -25.18
C ALA A 186 -17.77 7.57 -24.71
N LYS A 187 -18.63 8.59 -24.90
CA LYS A 187 -18.35 9.95 -24.44
C LYS A 187 -18.25 10.02 -22.92
N THR A 188 -19.20 9.40 -22.22
CA THR A 188 -19.21 9.36 -20.76
C THR A 188 -17.94 8.66 -20.23
N ALA A 189 -17.63 7.47 -20.74
CA ALA A 189 -16.45 6.72 -20.35
C ALA A 189 -15.15 7.50 -20.62
N LYS A 190 -15.07 8.22 -21.76
CA LYS A 190 -13.93 9.09 -22.09
C LYS A 190 -13.79 10.25 -21.10
N THR A 191 -14.89 10.85 -20.68
CA THR A 191 -14.88 11.95 -19.71
C THR A 191 -14.44 11.45 -18.35
N VAL A 192 -14.99 10.32 -17.88
CA VAL A 192 -14.57 9.64 -16.63
C VAL A 192 -13.08 9.34 -16.68
N SER A 193 -12.58 8.74 -17.76
CA SER A 193 -11.15 8.44 -17.92
C SER A 193 -10.28 9.70 -17.75
N LYS A 194 -10.63 10.81 -18.39
CA LYS A 194 -9.87 12.06 -18.30
C LYS A 194 -9.86 12.65 -16.89
N VAL A 195 -11.02 12.65 -16.22
CA VAL A 195 -11.15 13.18 -14.85
C VAL A 195 -10.29 12.36 -13.89
N PHE A 196 -10.40 11.03 -13.94
CA PHE A 196 -9.61 10.17 -13.05
C PHE A 196 -8.13 10.16 -13.38
N LEU A 197 -7.73 10.35 -14.65
CA LEU A 197 -6.33 10.56 -15.01
C LEU A 197 -5.77 11.83 -14.37
N GLY A 198 -6.50 12.95 -14.49
CA GLY A 198 -6.10 14.21 -13.88
C GLY A 198 -6.01 14.13 -12.35
N THR A 199 -7.01 13.51 -11.72
CA THR A 199 -7.00 13.26 -10.26
C THR A 199 -5.82 12.39 -9.83
N GLY A 200 -5.55 11.30 -10.56
CA GLY A 200 -4.42 10.42 -10.29
C GLY A 200 -3.08 11.13 -10.37
N LEU A 201 -2.90 11.96 -11.40
CA LEU A 201 -1.68 12.79 -11.56
C LEU A 201 -1.54 13.82 -10.42
N ALA A 202 -2.60 14.49 -10.02
CA ALA A 202 -2.57 15.45 -8.93
C ALA A 202 -2.16 14.80 -7.60
N ILE A 203 -2.79 13.66 -7.26
CA ILE A 203 -2.46 12.89 -6.04
C ILE A 203 -1.00 12.39 -6.10
N LEU A 204 -0.56 11.87 -7.24
CA LEU A 204 0.81 11.39 -7.42
C LEU A 204 1.84 12.51 -7.24
N THR A 205 1.58 13.67 -7.86
CA THR A 205 2.46 14.85 -7.74
C THR A 205 2.53 15.33 -6.29
N ALA A 206 1.40 15.45 -5.60
CA ALA A 206 1.37 15.79 -4.17
C ALA A 206 2.16 14.77 -3.34
N GLY A 207 2.01 13.47 -3.62
CA GLY A 207 2.77 12.41 -2.97
C GLY A 207 4.28 12.51 -3.19
N PHE A 208 4.70 12.89 -4.40
CA PHE A 208 6.12 13.15 -4.66
C PHE A 208 6.65 14.36 -3.89
N VAL A 209 5.96 15.51 -3.96
CA VAL A 209 6.37 16.74 -3.25
C VAL A 209 6.51 16.52 -1.75
N LEU A 210 5.60 15.77 -1.13
CA LEU A 210 5.65 15.47 0.30
C LEU A 210 6.71 14.40 0.67
N SER A 211 7.28 13.70 -0.30
CA SER A 211 8.28 12.64 -0.04
C SER A 211 9.72 13.19 0.05
N PHE A 212 9.92 14.43 -0.34
CA PHE A 212 11.19 15.16 -0.21
C PHE A 212 11.08 16.24 0.87
#